data_23c9e66dc566fd73cddb1b4271335814
#
_entry.id   23c9e66dc566fd73cddb1b4271335814
#
_cell.length_a   1.000
_cell.length_b   1.000
_cell.length_c   1.000
_cell.angle_alpha   90.00
_cell.angle_beta   90.00
_cell.angle_gamma   90.00
#
_symmetry.space_group_name_H-M   'P 1'
#
loop_
_entity.id
_entity.type
_entity.pdbx_description
1 polymer ?
#
loop_
_entity_poly.entity_id
_entity_poly.type
_entity_poly.pdbx_seq_one_letter_code
_entity_poly.pdbx_strand_id
1 'polypeptide(L)'
;MSQSLRIIFAGTPDFAARHLDALLSSEHQVVGVFTQPDRPAGRGKKLMPSPVKVLAEAHNLPVFQPSSLRPQDNQRLVADLGADIMVVVAYGLILPKAVLEMPRLGCINVHGSLLPRWRGAA
;
A
#
# COMPACT_ATOMS: atom_id res chain seq x y z
N MET A 1 -16.16 19.10 -11.90
CA MET A 1 -15.32 18.14 -12.61
C MET A 1 -14.31 17.52 -11.64
N SER A 2 -14.35 16.23 -11.49
CA SER A 2 -13.44 15.57 -10.57
C SER A 2 -12.07 15.41 -11.20
N GLN A 3 -11.05 15.41 -10.37
CA GLN A 3 -9.69 15.16 -10.81
C GLN A 3 -9.28 13.77 -10.39
N SER A 4 -8.76 13.00 -11.34
CA SER A 4 -8.19 11.72 -11.06
C SER A 4 -6.83 11.92 -10.39
N LEU A 5 -6.61 11.25 -9.28
CA LEU A 5 -5.34 11.29 -8.56
C LEU A 5 -4.51 10.07 -8.91
N ARG A 6 -3.20 10.26 -8.92
CA ARG A 6 -2.26 9.15 -9.05
C ARG A 6 -1.94 8.67 -7.63
N ILE A 7 -2.26 7.43 -7.36
CA ILE A 7 -2.19 6.87 -6.02
C ILE A 7 -1.15 5.77 -5.94
N ILE A 8 -0.28 5.83 -4.92
CA ILE A 8 0.50 4.68 -4.49
C ILE A 8 -0.28 4.03 -3.36
N PHE A 9 -0.50 2.73 -3.47
CA PHE A 9 -1.15 1.98 -2.40
C PHE A 9 -0.11 1.14 -1.67
N ALA A 10 -0.14 1.16 -0.34
CA ALA A 10 0.76 0.36 0.48
C ALA A 10 -0.06 -0.43 1.49
N GLY A 11 -0.03 -1.75 1.39
CA GLY A 11 -0.80 -2.60 2.28
C GLY A 11 -0.46 -4.06 2.10
N THR A 12 -0.93 -4.91 3.01
CA THR A 12 -0.54 -6.31 3.01
C THR A 12 -1.70 -7.28 3.19
N PRO A 13 -2.50 -7.23 4.28
CA PRO A 13 -3.50 -8.26 4.55
C PRO A 13 -4.77 -8.09 3.74
N ASP A 14 -5.69 -9.03 3.92
CA ASP A 14 -6.97 -9.01 3.22
C ASP A 14 -7.74 -7.71 3.45
N PHE A 15 -7.69 -7.17 4.66
CA PHE A 15 -8.32 -5.90 4.96
C PHE A 15 -7.81 -4.81 4.01
N ALA A 16 -6.50 -4.78 3.77
CA ALA A 16 -5.90 -3.80 2.85
C ALA A 16 -6.33 -4.08 1.42
N ALA A 17 -6.40 -5.35 1.03
CA ALA A 17 -6.81 -5.70 -0.34
C ALA A 17 -8.21 -5.19 -0.65
N ARG A 18 -9.11 -5.20 0.34
CA ARG A 18 -10.46 -4.68 0.15
C ARG A 18 -10.44 -3.18 -0.13
N HIS A 19 -9.54 -2.45 0.52
CA HIS A 19 -9.39 -1.02 0.25
C HIS A 19 -8.81 -0.78 -1.14
N LEU A 20 -7.83 -1.60 -1.54
CA LEU A 20 -7.28 -1.49 -2.89
C LEU A 20 -8.37 -1.74 -3.93
N ASP A 21 -9.21 -2.74 -3.71
CA ASP A 21 -10.29 -3.06 -4.62
C ASP A 21 -11.24 -1.87 -4.77
N ALA A 22 -11.56 -1.19 -3.67
CA ALA A 22 -12.40 -0.01 -3.74
C ALA A 22 -11.75 1.12 -4.54
N LEU A 23 -10.44 1.31 -4.39
CA LEU A 23 -9.73 2.31 -5.17
C LEU A 23 -9.73 1.98 -6.65
N LEU A 24 -9.63 0.70 -7.00
CA LEU A 24 -9.64 0.27 -8.39
C LEU A 24 -10.98 0.52 -9.05
N SER A 25 -12.07 0.60 -8.27
CA SER A 25 -13.39 0.91 -8.79
C SER A 25 -13.65 2.41 -8.84
N SER A 26 -12.74 3.22 -8.35
CA SER A 26 -12.89 4.66 -8.33
C SER A 26 -12.35 5.28 -9.62
N GLU A 27 -12.50 6.59 -9.74
CA GLU A 27 -11.95 7.34 -10.87
C GLU A 27 -10.45 7.52 -10.77
N HIS A 28 -9.84 7.23 -9.62
CA HIS A 28 -8.42 7.47 -9.40
C HIS A 28 -7.58 6.34 -9.99
N GLN A 29 -6.32 6.65 -10.27
CA GLN A 29 -5.39 5.71 -10.87
C GLN A 29 -4.39 5.22 -9.85
N VAL A 30 -4.33 3.91 -9.63
CA VAL A 30 -3.31 3.30 -8.77
C VAL A 30 -2.08 3.07 -9.64
N VAL A 31 -1.01 3.81 -9.36
CA VAL A 31 0.20 3.77 -10.19
C VAL A 31 1.24 2.79 -9.69
N GLY A 32 1.12 2.34 -8.46
CA GLY A 32 2.04 1.34 -7.90
C GLY A 32 1.50 0.82 -6.59
N VAL A 33 1.88 -0.39 -6.25
CA VAL A 33 1.44 -1.08 -5.05
C VAL A 33 2.66 -1.58 -4.29
N PHE A 34 2.77 -1.19 -3.03
CA PHE A 34 3.80 -1.68 -2.14
C PHE A 34 3.17 -2.64 -1.14
N THR A 35 3.77 -3.81 -0.98
CA THR A 35 3.29 -4.82 -0.06
C THR A 35 4.50 -5.55 0.51
N GLN A 36 4.30 -6.23 1.64
CA GLN A 36 5.41 -6.96 2.25
C GLN A 36 5.86 -8.11 1.35
N PRO A 37 7.13 -8.52 1.48
CA PRO A 37 7.61 -9.68 0.73
C PRO A 37 6.78 -10.92 1.02
N ASP A 38 6.76 -11.84 0.05
CA ASP A 38 6.08 -13.11 0.23
C ASP A 38 6.60 -13.81 1.48
N ARG A 39 5.74 -14.51 2.19
CA ARG A 39 6.08 -15.15 3.44
C ARG A 39 5.77 -16.63 3.40
N PRO A 40 6.55 -17.44 4.12
CA PRO A 40 6.21 -18.84 4.30
C PRO A 40 4.87 -18.97 5.03
N ALA A 41 3.99 -19.81 4.52
CA ALA A 41 2.67 -20.00 5.09
C ALA A 41 2.27 -21.45 4.92
N GLY A 42 1.48 -21.94 5.89
CA GLY A 42 0.93 -23.28 5.86
C GLY A 42 1.98 -24.36 5.99
N ARG A 43 1.56 -25.58 5.70
CA ARG A 43 2.44 -26.73 5.74
C ARG A 43 3.41 -26.66 4.57
N GLY A 44 4.65 -27.09 4.80
CA GLY A 44 5.67 -27.04 3.78
C GLY A 44 6.29 -25.65 3.61
N LYS A 45 5.74 -24.66 4.28
CA LYS A 45 6.26 -23.30 4.33
C LYS A 45 6.58 -22.75 2.94
N LYS A 46 5.65 -22.94 2.02
CA LYS A 46 5.75 -22.31 0.71
C LYS A 46 5.59 -20.83 0.85
N LEU A 47 6.33 -20.08 0.03
CA LEU A 47 6.18 -18.64 -0.01
C LEU A 47 4.85 -18.29 -0.62
N MET A 48 4.08 -17.49 0.12
CA MET A 48 2.76 -17.07 -0.32
C MET A 48 2.72 -15.56 -0.51
N PRO A 49 2.13 -15.09 -1.61
CA PRO A 49 1.96 -13.66 -1.79
C PRO A 49 0.92 -13.11 -0.83
N SER A 50 1.02 -11.81 -0.54
CA SER A 50 0.02 -11.15 0.27
C SER A 50 -1.30 -11.04 -0.52
N PRO A 51 -2.44 -10.91 0.17
CA PRO A 51 -3.70 -10.64 -0.52
C PRO A 51 -3.63 -9.40 -1.42
N VAL A 52 -2.91 -8.37 -0.99
CA VAL A 52 -2.75 -7.16 -1.78
C VAL A 52 -1.99 -7.47 -3.08
N LYS A 53 -0.92 -8.27 -3.00
CA LYS A 53 -0.18 -8.64 -4.20
C LYS A 53 -1.03 -9.42 -5.18
N VAL A 54 -1.81 -10.36 -4.68
CA VAL A 54 -2.67 -11.18 -5.54
C VAL A 54 -3.64 -10.29 -6.31
N LEU A 55 -4.29 -9.36 -5.61
CA LEU A 55 -5.24 -8.46 -6.27
C LEU A 55 -4.54 -7.53 -7.27
N ALA A 56 -3.38 -6.97 -6.86
CA ALA A 56 -2.67 -6.04 -7.73
C ALA A 56 -2.21 -6.72 -9.01
N GLU A 57 -1.71 -7.96 -8.92
CA GLU A 57 -1.29 -8.69 -10.10
C GLU A 57 -2.45 -9.05 -11.00
N ALA A 58 -3.61 -9.34 -10.42
CA ALA A 58 -4.81 -9.63 -11.23
C ALA A 58 -5.23 -8.41 -12.06
N HIS A 59 -4.87 -7.22 -11.63
CA HIS A 59 -5.18 -5.98 -12.34
C HIS A 59 -3.98 -5.39 -13.07
N ASN A 60 -2.91 -6.17 -13.19
CA ASN A 60 -1.69 -5.77 -13.91
C ASN A 60 -1.06 -4.49 -13.38
N LEU A 61 -1.14 -4.30 -12.06
CA LEU A 61 -0.52 -3.14 -11.41
C LEU A 61 0.95 -3.43 -11.09
N PRO A 62 1.83 -2.42 -11.14
CA PRO A 62 3.20 -2.61 -10.68
C PRO A 62 3.21 -2.92 -9.19
N VAL A 63 3.93 -3.98 -8.80
CA VAL A 63 4.02 -4.42 -7.42
C VAL A 63 5.47 -4.35 -6.97
N PHE A 64 5.71 -3.75 -5.82
CA PHE A 64 7.02 -3.60 -5.23
C PHE A 64 7.01 -4.24 -3.83
N GLN A 65 8.02 -5.05 -3.55
CA GLN A 65 8.09 -5.79 -2.30
C GLN A 65 9.43 -5.59 -1.57
N PRO A 66 9.83 -4.33 -1.35
CA PRO A 66 11.07 -4.12 -0.61
C PRO A 66 10.90 -4.59 0.83
N SER A 67 11.97 -5.13 1.41
CA SER A 67 11.92 -5.52 2.83
C SER A 67 12.00 -4.33 3.75
N SER A 68 12.42 -3.17 3.24
CA SER A 68 12.51 -1.93 4.00
C SER A 68 12.51 -0.76 3.04
N LEU A 69 11.95 0.37 3.47
CA LEU A 69 12.03 1.62 2.71
C LEU A 69 13.07 2.58 3.28
N ARG A 70 13.94 2.09 4.17
CA ARG A 70 15.04 2.91 4.69
C ARG A 70 16.15 3.14 3.66
N PRO A 71 16.54 2.12 2.85
CA PRO A 71 17.57 2.37 1.83
C PRO A 71 17.09 3.35 0.77
N GLN A 72 17.98 4.23 0.34
CA GLN A 72 17.63 5.24 -0.66
C GLN A 72 17.19 4.63 -1.98
N ASP A 73 17.79 3.50 -2.37
CA ASP A 73 17.38 2.85 -3.61
C ASP A 73 15.91 2.46 -3.58
N ASN A 74 15.44 1.98 -2.43
CA ASN A 74 14.04 1.59 -2.29
C ASN A 74 13.14 2.83 -2.19
N GLN A 75 13.63 3.92 -1.60
CA GLN A 75 12.88 5.15 -1.56
C GLN A 75 12.68 5.72 -2.97
N ARG A 76 13.67 5.50 -3.84
CA ARG A 76 13.58 5.97 -5.22
C ARG A 76 12.43 5.29 -5.96
N LEU A 77 12.10 4.05 -5.61
CA LEU A 77 10.94 3.38 -6.20
C LEU A 77 9.67 4.19 -5.97
N VAL A 78 9.52 4.76 -4.79
CA VAL A 78 8.36 5.59 -4.47
C VAL A 78 8.43 6.90 -5.27
N ALA A 79 9.57 7.55 -5.25
CA ALA A 79 9.72 8.86 -5.91
C ALA A 79 9.45 8.76 -7.41
N ASP A 80 9.94 7.71 -8.04
CA ASP A 80 9.83 7.57 -9.50
C ASP A 80 8.40 7.38 -9.98
N LEU A 81 7.49 6.99 -9.10
CA LEU A 81 6.08 6.81 -9.49
C LEU A 81 5.36 8.14 -9.67
N GLY A 82 5.90 9.23 -9.11
CA GLY A 82 5.28 10.54 -9.27
C GLY A 82 3.84 10.60 -8.80
N ALA A 83 3.56 10.03 -7.63
CA ALA A 83 2.19 9.95 -7.13
C ALA A 83 1.72 11.27 -6.53
N ASP A 84 0.42 11.49 -6.59
CA ASP A 84 -0.19 12.62 -5.90
C ASP A 84 -0.37 12.33 -4.42
N ILE A 85 -0.71 11.09 -4.08
CA ILE A 85 -0.99 10.71 -2.71
C ILE A 85 -0.63 9.24 -2.49
N MET A 86 -0.23 8.90 -1.27
CA MET A 86 -0.04 7.51 -0.88
C MET A 86 -1.13 7.12 0.11
N VAL A 87 -1.78 6.00 -0.14
CA VAL A 87 -2.78 5.43 0.76
C VAL A 87 -2.18 4.21 1.42
N VAL A 88 -2.06 4.25 2.73
CA VAL A 88 -1.43 3.20 3.53
C VAL A 88 -2.50 2.48 4.34
N VAL A 89 -2.62 1.18 4.14
CA VAL A 89 -3.60 0.35 4.85
C VAL A 89 -2.91 -0.90 5.32
N ALA A 90 -2.52 -0.92 6.60
CA ALA A 90 -1.89 -2.09 7.22
C ALA A 90 -0.70 -2.60 6.39
N TYR A 91 0.22 -1.71 6.05
CA TYR A 91 1.40 -2.09 5.29
C TYR A 91 2.35 -2.95 6.13
N GLY A 92 2.59 -2.54 7.36
CA GLY A 92 3.41 -3.32 8.28
C GLY A 92 4.90 -3.03 8.24
N LEU A 93 5.34 -2.12 7.39
CA LEU A 93 6.73 -1.68 7.36
C LEU A 93 6.81 -0.21 7.72
N ILE A 94 7.97 0.20 8.24
CA ILE A 94 8.19 1.58 8.60
C ILE A 94 8.26 2.45 7.35
N LEU A 95 7.57 3.58 7.39
CA LEU A 95 7.61 4.56 6.32
C LEU A 95 8.45 5.75 6.80
N PRO A 96 9.69 5.87 6.30
CA PRO A 96 10.53 7.02 6.68
C PRO A 96 9.88 8.34 6.30
N LYS A 97 10.22 9.38 7.03
CA LYS A 97 9.68 10.72 6.76
C LYS A 97 9.90 11.13 5.30
N ALA A 98 11.07 10.81 4.75
CA ALA A 98 11.35 11.15 3.36
C ALA A 98 10.32 10.55 2.41
N VAL A 99 9.88 9.31 2.68
CA VAL A 99 8.87 8.65 1.86
C VAL A 99 7.50 9.31 2.04
N LEU A 100 7.16 9.64 3.28
CA LEU A 100 5.87 10.27 3.57
C LEU A 100 5.71 11.61 2.88
N GLU A 101 6.80 12.28 2.58
CA GLU A 101 6.79 13.61 1.98
C GLU A 101 6.90 13.58 0.46
N MET A 102 7.13 12.42 -0.15
CA MET A 102 7.28 12.33 -1.59
C MET A 102 6.02 12.63 -2.38
N PRO A 103 4.85 12.09 -2.02
CA PRO A 103 3.64 12.45 -2.75
C PRO A 103 3.28 13.90 -2.46
N ARG A 104 2.86 14.65 -3.50
CA ARG A 104 2.61 16.07 -3.29
C ARG A 104 1.50 16.35 -2.29
N LEU A 105 0.56 15.42 -2.11
CA LEU A 105 -0.51 15.57 -1.13
C LEU A 105 -0.25 14.76 0.15
N GLY A 106 0.91 14.10 0.25
CA GLY A 106 1.27 13.36 1.44
C GLY A 106 0.69 11.96 1.48
N CYS A 107 0.50 11.46 2.68
CA CYS A 107 0.03 10.10 2.92
C CYS A 107 -1.21 10.09 3.77
N ILE A 108 -2.12 9.17 3.46
CA ILE A 108 -3.27 8.87 4.29
C ILE A 108 -3.06 7.48 4.87
N ASN A 109 -3.22 7.34 6.17
CA ASN A 109 -3.08 6.05 6.84
C ASN A 109 -4.46 5.62 7.34
N VAL A 110 -4.95 4.52 6.79
CA VAL A 110 -6.24 3.96 7.20
C VAL A 110 -5.98 2.89 8.24
N HIS A 111 -6.58 3.04 9.41
CA HIS A 111 -6.40 2.09 10.49
C HIS A 111 -7.43 0.98 10.40
N GLY A 112 -6.94 -0.25 10.59
CA GLY A 112 -7.80 -1.42 10.51
C GLY A 112 -8.55 -1.71 11.80
N SER A 113 -8.72 -0.73 12.67
CA SER A 113 -9.40 -0.96 13.93
C SER A 113 -10.88 -1.19 13.71
N LEU A 114 -11.39 -2.25 14.28
CA LEU A 114 -12.81 -2.53 14.28
C LEU A 114 -13.48 -2.06 15.57
N LEU A 115 -12.72 -1.47 16.46
CA LEU A 115 -13.27 -1.01 17.70
C LEU A 115 -14.16 0.18 17.47
N PRO A 116 -15.32 0.08 17.99
CA PRO A 116 -16.16 1.27 17.97
C PRO A 116 -15.51 2.24 18.89
N ARG A 117 -15.03 2.74 18.85
CA ARG A 117 -14.42 3.13 19.78
C ARG A 117 -13.90 4.15 19.78
N TRP A 118 -13.81 4.35 19.70
CA TRP A 118 -13.31 4.79 19.63
C TRP A 118 -12.89 5.41 20.30
N ARG A 119 -12.67 5.34 20.70
CA ARG A 119 -12.15 5.59 21.40
C ARG A 119 -11.35 6.30 21.20
N GLY A 120 -11.28 6.80 20.91
CA GLY A 120 -10.63 7.28 20.61
C GLY A 120 -9.85 7.09 20.52
N ALA A 121 -9.51 6.81 20.50
CA ALA A 121 -8.96 6.58 20.39
C ALA A 121 -8.83 6.07 20.00
N ALA A 122 -8.75 5.96 19.92
CA ALA A 122 -8.72 5.51 19.69
C ALA A 122 -8.59 5.55 19.23
#